data_a29be820c9ca7cba5dca8e3d31a11997
#
_entry.id   a29be820c9ca7cba5dca8e3d31a11997
#
_cell.length_a   1.000
_cell.length_b   1.000
_cell.length_c   1.000
_cell.angle_alpha   90.00
_cell.angle_beta   90.00
_cell.angle_gamma   90.00
#
_symmetry.space_group_name_H-M   'P 1'
#
loop_
_entity.id
_entity.type
_entity.pdbx_description
1 polymer ?
#
loop_
_entity_poly.entity_id
_entity_poly.type
_entity_poly.pdbx_seq_one_letter_code
_entity_poly.pdbx_strand_id
1 'polypeptide(L)'
;MFGFFYLIARAGSAVSAMLICVIFDLGMAVIMFLFGICFVKSNGKAAAFLSGYNMKSKEERKQYDEKEMCRVYGNRMMWMALPFVAGAAIDLLYSGIGCLAACVIWTVQFVLLMKERMKREKIEKNI
;
A
#
# COMPACT_ATOMS: atom_id res chain seq x y z
N MET A 1 -13.55 -33.73 -17.34
CA MET A 1 -12.54 -33.06 -16.51
C MET A 1 -12.94 -31.65 -16.14
N PHE A 2 -13.28 -30.81 -17.12
CA PHE A 2 -13.73 -29.46 -16.83
C PHE A 2 -15.03 -29.42 -16.04
N GLY A 3 -15.98 -30.36 -16.28
CA GLY A 3 -17.22 -30.42 -15.53
C GLY A 3 -17.01 -30.70 -14.06
N PHE A 4 -16.09 -31.63 -13.76
CA PHE A 4 -15.75 -31.95 -12.37
C PHE A 4 -15.08 -30.74 -11.70
N PHE A 5 -14.14 -30.11 -12.37
CA PHE A 5 -13.47 -28.94 -11.85
C PHE A 5 -14.45 -27.78 -11.62
N TYR A 6 -15.38 -27.61 -12.57
CA TYR A 6 -16.42 -26.59 -12.47
C TYR A 6 -17.33 -26.84 -11.25
N LEU A 7 -17.71 -28.10 -11.04
CA LEU A 7 -18.54 -28.45 -9.88
C LEU A 7 -17.82 -28.17 -8.57
N ILE A 8 -16.54 -28.53 -8.47
CA ILE A 8 -15.72 -28.23 -7.30
C ILE A 8 -15.60 -26.73 -7.11
N ALA A 9 -15.31 -26.00 -8.19
CA ALA A 9 -15.20 -24.56 -8.14
C ALA A 9 -16.51 -23.92 -7.70
N ARG A 10 -17.63 -24.43 -8.18
CA ARG A 10 -18.94 -23.90 -7.84
C ARG A 10 -19.32 -24.23 -6.39
N ALA A 11 -19.07 -25.46 -5.97
CA ALA A 11 -19.38 -25.89 -4.60
C ALA A 11 -18.51 -25.17 -3.56
N GLY A 12 -17.22 -24.99 -3.88
CA GLY A 12 -16.28 -24.31 -3.01
C GLY A 12 -16.08 -22.86 -3.31
N SER A 13 -16.77 -22.29 -4.32
CA SER A 13 -16.46 -20.95 -4.82
C SER A 13 -16.61 -19.86 -3.76
N ALA A 14 -17.63 -19.94 -2.91
CA ALA A 14 -17.84 -18.95 -1.86
C ALA A 14 -16.71 -18.98 -0.85
N VAL A 15 -16.29 -20.17 -0.41
CA VAL A 15 -15.21 -20.34 0.55
C VAL A 15 -13.87 -20.03 -0.09
N SER A 16 -13.64 -20.52 -1.32
CA SER A 16 -12.38 -20.28 -2.03
C SER A 16 -12.19 -18.80 -2.34
N ALA A 17 -13.23 -18.13 -2.81
CA ALA A 17 -13.17 -16.70 -3.09
C ALA A 17 -12.93 -15.91 -1.81
N MET A 18 -13.60 -16.27 -0.72
CA MET A 18 -13.40 -15.64 0.58
C MET A 18 -11.96 -15.80 1.04
N LEU A 19 -11.41 -17.01 0.98
CA LEU A 19 -10.03 -17.26 1.40
C LEU A 19 -9.03 -16.49 0.57
N ILE A 20 -9.20 -16.47 -0.76
CA ILE A 20 -8.31 -15.74 -1.65
C ILE A 20 -8.34 -14.25 -1.34
N CYS A 21 -9.53 -13.68 -1.17
CA CYS A 21 -9.69 -12.26 -0.85
C CYS A 21 -9.09 -11.92 0.50
N VAL A 22 -9.33 -12.74 1.51
CA VAL A 22 -8.80 -12.52 2.86
C VAL A 22 -7.28 -12.62 2.85
N ILE A 23 -6.73 -13.62 2.18
CA ILE A 23 -5.27 -13.79 2.07
C ILE A 23 -4.65 -12.59 1.35
N PHE A 24 -5.28 -12.15 0.26
CA PHE A 24 -4.81 -10.98 -0.47
C PHE A 24 -4.84 -9.73 0.43
N ASP A 25 -5.96 -9.50 1.11
CA ASP A 25 -6.12 -8.33 1.97
C ASP A 25 -5.10 -8.31 3.11
N LEU A 26 -4.94 -9.45 3.79
CA LEU A 26 -3.98 -9.55 4.88
C LEU A 26 -2.54 -9.43 4.38
N GLY A 27 -2.24 -10.03 3.23
CA GLY A 27 -0.92 -9.91 2.62
C GLY A 27 -0.58 -8.46 2.28
N MET A 28 -1.51 -7.75 1.67
CA MET A 28 -1.31 -6.33 1.35
C MET A 28 -1.18 -5.49 2.61
N ALA A 29 -1.98 -5.78 3.64
CA ALA A 29 -1.89 -5.07 4.90
C ALA A 29 -0.51 -5.23 5.53
N VAL A 30 0.01 -6.45 5.56
CA VAL A 30 1.34 -6.73 6.11
C VAL A 30 2.41 -6.01 5.30
N ILE A 31 2.34 -6.10 3.97
CA ILE A 31 3.32 -5.45 3.09
C ILE A 31 3.34 -3.93 3.33
N MET A 32 2.17 -3.30 3.31
CA MET A 32 2.09 -1.85 3.51
C MET A 32 2.55 -1.44 4.90
N PHE A 33 2.21 -2.22 5.92
CA PHE A 33 2.62 -1.95 7.28
C PHE A 33 4.14 -2.05 7.44
N LEU A 34 4.74 -3.10 6.85
CA LEU A 34 6.19 -3.28 6.91
C LEU A 34 6.93 -2.17 6.18
N PHE A 35 6.46 -1.79 4.99
CA PHE A 35 7.06 -0.67 4.27
C PHE A 35 6.95 0.61 5.08
N GLY A 36 5.79 0.86 5.69
CA GLY A 36 5.59 2.03 6.52
C GLY A 36 6.56 2.09 7.69
N ILE A 37 6.70 0.97 8.39
CA ILE A 37 7.63 0.89 9.52
C ILE A 37 9.07 1.08 9.05
N CYS A 38 9.45 0.44 7.94
CA CYS A 38 10.80 0.57 7.40
C CYS A 38 11.13 2.03 7.08
N PHE A 39 10.19 2.74 6.46
CA PHE A 39 10.39 4.14 6.14
C PHE A 39 10.50 5.01 7.40
N VAL A 40 9.61 4.80 8.37
CA VAL A 40 9.61 5.58 9.60
C VAL A 40 10.92 5.36 10.38
N LYS A 41 11.40 4.12 10.44
CA LYS A 41 12.58 3.77 11.23
C LYS A 41 13.89 3.97 10.49
N SER A 42 13.84 4.31 9.20
CA SER A 42 15.06 4.40 8.38
C SER A 42 15.92 5.63 8.66
N ASN A 43 15.40 6.62 9.37
CA ASN A 43 16.08 7.90 9.59
C ASN A 43 16.46 8.59 8.28
N GLY A 44 15.60 8.47 7.28
CA GLY A 44 15.82 9.09 5.98
C GLY A 44 16.49 8.20 4.95
N LYS A 45 17.05 7.06 5.36
CA LYS A 45 17.77 6.17 4.42
C LYS A 45 16.83 5.56 3.39
N ALA A 46 15.56 5.34 3.74
CA ALA A 46 14.60 4.76 2.82
C ALA A 46 14.25 5.69 1.65
N ALA A 47 14.63 6.97 1.72
CA ALA A 47 14.44 7.88 0.60
C ALA A 47 15.10 7.38 -0.68
N ALA A 48 16.17 6.59 -0.55
CA ALA A 48 16.84 6.00 -1.71
C ALA A 48 15.95 5.02 -2.49
N PHE A 49 14.89 4.50 -1.86
CA PHE A 49 13.94 3.60 -2.53
C PHE A 49 12.77 4.34 -3.19
N LEU A 50 12.68 5.65 -3.03
CA LEU A 50 11.60 6.42 -3.65
C LEU A 50 11.87 6.58 -5.15
N SER A 51 10.89 6.13 -5.94
CA SER A 51 10.98 6.26 -7.40
C SER A 51 11.13 7.73 -7.83
N GLY A 52 12.06 7.98 -8.72
CA GLY A 52 12.33 9.34 -9.19
C GLY A 52 13.21 10.15 -8.25
N TYR A 53 12.99 10.03 -6.94
CA TYR A 53 13.81 10.72 -5.96
C TYR A 53 15.23 10.15 -5.92
N ASN A 54 15.36 8.84 -6.04
CA ASN A 54 16.65 8.18 -6.00
C ASN A 54 17.56 8.53 -7.21
N MET A 55 16.98 9.15 -8.25
CA MET A 55 17.73 9.59 -9.42
C MET A 55 18.32 10.99 -9.23
N LYS A 56 17.95 11.68 -8.17
CA LYS A 56 18.50 12.99 -7.87
C LYS A 56 19.94 12.86 -7.39
N SER A 57 20.77 13.88 -7.69
CA SER A 57 22.15 13.92 -7.21
C SER A 57 22.19 14.06 -5.68
N LYS A 58 23.35 13.75 -5.10
CA LYS A 58 23.53 13.92 -3.65
C LYS A 58 23.32 15.35 -3.21
N GLU A 59 23.76 16.31 -4.04
CA GLU A 59 23.61 17.73 -3.74
C GLU A 59 22.15 18.15 -3.72
N GLU A 60 21.36 17.68 -4.71
CA GLU A 60 19.93 17.95 -4.74
C GLU A 60 19.23 17.33 -3.54
N ARG A 61 19.61 16.10 -3.17
CA ARG A 61 19.00 15.38 -2.05
C ARG A 61 19.27 16.05 -0.71
N LYS A 62 20.38 16.77 -0.58
CA LYS A 62 20.70 17.51 0.65
C LYS A 62 19.72 18.65 0.94
N GLN A 63 19.02 19.13 -0.09
CA GLN A 63 18.03 20.17 0.07
C GLN A 63 16.75 19.69 0.72
N TYR A 64 16.57 18.37 0.81
CA TYR A 64 15.36 17.76 1.36
C TYR A 64 15.61 17.21 2.75
N ASP A 65 14.62 17.35 3.61
CA ASP A 65 14.63 16.68 4.89
C ASP A 65 14.17 15.23 4.71
N GLU A 66 15.11 14.36 4.34
CA GLU A 66 14.82 12.97 4.05
C GLU A 66 14.23 12.23 5.26
N LYS A 67 14.68 12.58 6.46
CA LYS A 67 14.17 11.97 7.69
C LYS A 67 12.69 12.26 7.88
N GLU A 68 12.30 13.52 7.72
CA GLU A 68 10.90 13.92 7.83
C GLU A 68 10.06 13.35 6.69
N MET A 69 10.59 13.34 5.47
CA MET A 69 9.91 12.75 4.32
C MET A 69 9.60 11.28 4.56
N CYS A 70 10.60 10.51 4.99
CA CYS A 70 10.41 9.09 5.24
C CYS A 70 9.43 8.85 6.38
N ARG A 71 9.45 9.70 7.41
CA ARG A 71 8.50 9.60 8.51
C ARG A 71 7.07 9.82 8.03
N VAL A 72 6.85 10.86 7.24
CA VAL A 72 5.52 11.18 6.73
C VAL A 72 5.04 10.11 5.76
N TYR A 73 5.89 9.72 4.82
CA TYR A 73 5.52 8.70 3.83
C TYR A 73 5.28 7.35 4.50
N GLY A 74 6.11 7.00 5.46
CA GLY A 74 5.93 5.75 6.21
C GLY A 74 4.63 5.73 6.99
N ASN A 75 4.27 6.84 7.64
CA ASN A 75 3.00 6.95 8.35
C ASN A 75 1.83 6.77 7.40
N ARG A 76 1.89 7.39 6.21
CA ARG A 76 0.83 7.22 5.22
C ARG A 76 0.73 5.79 4.73
N MET A 77 1.87 5.11 4.54
CA MET A 77 1.89 3.70 4.15
C MET A 77 1.28 2.81 5.21
N MET A 78 1.54 3.07 6.49
CA MET A 78 0.92 2.32 7.58
C MET A 78 -0.59 2.53 7.59
N TRP A 79 -1.06 3.75 7.36
CA TRP A 79 -2.49 4.01 7.25
C TRP A 79 -3.10 3.30 6.05
N MET A 80 -2.33 3.10 4.97
CA MET A 80 -2.79 2.37 3.79
C MET A 80 -3.00 0.89 4.07
N ALA A 81 -2.47 0.36 5.16
CA ALA A 81 -2.74 -1.02 5.57
C ALA A 81 -4.12 -1.20 6.16
N LEU A 82 -4.70 -0.15 6.77
CA LEU A 82 -6.00 -0.25 7.44
C LEU A 82 -7.15 -0.65 6.52
N PRO A 83 -7.28 -0.09 5.30
CA PRO A 83 -8.34 -0.52 4.39
C PRO A 83 -8.30 -2.02 4.11
N PHE A 84 -7.11 -2.59 4.01
CA PHE A 84 -6.97 -4.02 3.75
C PHE A 84 -7.34 -4.86 4.97
N VAL A 85 -7.05 -4.39 6.18
CA VAL A 85 -7.49 -5.07 7.40
C VAL A 85 -9.01 -5.05 7.49
N ALA A 86 -9.62 -3.88 7.27
CA ALA A 86 -11.07 -3.75 7.25
C ALA A 86 -11.67 -4.57 6.11
N GLY A 87 -11.02 -4.58 4.93
CA GLY A 87 -11.45 -5.36 3.79
C GLY A 87 -11.46 -6.85 4.09
N ALA A 88 -10.44 -7.34 4.81
CA ALA A 88 -10.40 -8.75 5.21
C ALA A 88 -11.62 -9.11 6.09
N ALA A 89 -11.97 -8.23 7.03
CA ALA A 89 -13.14 -8.45 7.86
C ALA A 89 -14.44 -8.47 7.05
N ILE A 90 -14.56 -7.57 6.07
CA ILE A 90 -15.72 -7.51 5.18
C ILE A 90 -15.77 -8.75 4.29
N ASP A 91 -14.63 -9.21 3.78
CA ASP A 91 -14.55 -10.38 2.92
C ASP A 91 -14.95 -11.66 3.64
N LEU A 92 -14.82 -11.72 4.95
CA LEU A 92 -15.33 -12.85 5.73
C LEU A 92 -16.85 -12.94 5.67
N LEU A 93 -17.52 -11.80 5.48
CA LEU A 93 -18.98 -11.74 5.38
C LEU A 93 -19.44 -11.68 3.93
N TYR A 94 -18.76 -10.92 3.10
CA TYR A 94 -19.12 -10.69 1.69
C TYR A 94 -17.86 -10.75 0.83
N SER A 95 -17.60 -11.94 0.27
CA SER A 95 -16.41 -12.16 -0.56
C SER A 95 -16.33 -11.18 -1.72
N GLY A 96 -15.16 -10.57 -1.91
CA GLY A 96 -14.88 -9.67 -3.00
C GLY A 96 -15.26 -8.23 -2.73
N ILE A 97 -16.27 -7.95 -1.92
CA ILE A 97 -16.68 -6.58 -1.60
C ILE A 97 -15.62 -5.88 -0.77
N GLY A 98 -15.08 -6.59 0.23
CA GLY A 98 -14.02 -6.03 1.07
C GLY A 98 -12.77 -5.73 0.27
N CYS A 99 -12.36 -6.67 -0.59
CA CYS A 99 -11.18 -6.49 -1.45
C CYS A 99 -11.37 -5.30 -2.40
N LEU A 100 -12.53 -5.22 -3.04
CA LEU A 100 -12.84 -4.11 -3.95
C LEU A 100 -12.82 -2.78 -3.23
N ALA A 101 -13.50 -2.69 -2.08
CA ALA A 101 -13.53 -1.47 -1.28
C ALA A 101 -12.13 -1.09 -0.80
N ALA A 102 -11.36 -2.07 -0.33
CA ALA A 102 -9.99 -1.84 0.12
C ALA A 102 -9.12 -1.29 -1.00
N CYS A 103 -9.22 -1.86 -2.20
CA CYS A 103 -8.45 -1.40 -3.35
C CYS A 103 -8.83 0.02 -3.76
N VAL A 104 -10.11 0.37 -3.73
CA VAL A 104 -10.56 1.73 -4.04
C VAL A 104 -10.00 2.72 -3.03
N ILE A 105 -10.13 2.41 -1.74
CA ILE A 105 -9.62 3.28 -0.69
C ILE A 105 -8.10 3.39 -0.77
N TRP A 106 -7.42 2.27 -0.99
CA TRP A 106 -5.97 2.25 -1.16
C TRP A 106 -5.53 3.13 -2.33
N THR A 107 -6.24 3.05 -3.45
CA THR A 107 -5.94 3.86 -4.63
C THR A 107 -6.06 5.34 -4.30
N VAL A 108 -7.12 5.75 -3.59
CA VAL A 108 -7.27 7.13 -3.16
C VAL A 108 -6.11 7.55 -2.26
N GLN A 109 -5.74 6.70 -1.29
CA GLN A 109 -4.62 6.98 -0.41
C GLN A 109 -3.30 7.06 -1.17
N PHE A 110 -3.11 6.20 -2.17
CA PHE A 110 -1.92 6.22 -3.01
C PHE A 110 -1.82 7.53 -3.80
N VAL A 111 -2.94 7.99 -4.37
CA VAL A 111 -2.97 9.27 -5.08
C VAL A 111 -2.63 10.41 -4.13
N LEU A 112 -3.17 10.38 -2.91
CA LEU A 112 -2.85 11.40 -1.91
C LEU A 112 -1.37 11.36 -1.52
N LEU A 113 -0.80 10.16 -1.40
CA LEU A 113 0.63 10.01 -1.12
C LEU A 113 1.46 10.60 -2.26
N MET A 114 1.08 10.33 -3.52
CA MET A 114 1.79 10.86 -4.67
C MET A 114 1.69 12.39 -4.72
N LYS A 115 0.54 12.96 -4.39
CA LYS A 115 0.37 14.42 -4.31
C LYS A 115 1.27 15.01 -3.22
N GLU A 116 1.34 14.36 -2.07
CA GLU A 116 2.21 14.80 -0.98
C GLU A 116 3.67 14.78 -1.42
N ARG A 117 4.09 13.71 -2.11
CA ARG A 117 5.45 13.62 -2.64
C ARG A 117 5.73 14.74 -3.63
N MET A 118 4.84 14.96 -4.57
CA MET A 118 5.01 16.01 -5.56
C MET A 118 5.10 17.38 -4.90
N LYS A 119 4.25 17.63 -3.92
CA LYS A 119 4.25 18.90 -3.19
C LYS A 119 5.55 19.11 -2.44
N ARG A 120 6.01 18.12 -1.69
CA ARG A 120 7.23 18.23 -0.89
C ARG A 120 8.48 18.32 -1.77
N GLU A 121 8.60 17.41 -2.71
CA GLU A 121 9.79 17.33 -3.56
C GLU A 121 9.88 18.51 -4.53
N LYS A 122 8.75 18.99 -5.01
CA LYS A 122 8.71 20.12 -5.93
C LYS A 122 8.93 21.46 -5.23
N ILE A 123 8.33 21.65 -4.07
CA ILE A 123 8.46 22.91 -3.32
C ILE A 123 9.91 23.14 -2.94
N GLU A 124 10.59 22.13 -2.43
CA GLU A 124 11.99 22.25 -2.03
C GLU A 124 12.89 22.51 -3.22
N LYS A 125 12.54 21.93 -4.39
CA LYS A 125 13.30 22.14 -5.61
C LYS A 125 13.19 23.58 -6.14
N ASN A 126 12.08 24.25 -5.90
CA ASN A 126 11.82 25.61 -6.38
C ASN A 126 12.35 26.69 -5.45
N ILE A 127 12.83 26.34 -4.28
CA ILE A 127 13.46 27.25 -3.35
C ILE A 127 14.96 27.32 -3.62
#